data_f16f5ccf8fe5db11aab668f1b3d09e51
#
_entry.id   f16f5ccf8fe5db11aab668f1b3d09e51
#
_cell.length_a   1.000
_cell.length_b   1.000
_cell.length_c   1.000
_cell.angle_alpha   90.00
_cell.angle_beta   90.00
_cell.angle_gamma   90.00
#
_symmetry.space_group_name_H-M   'P 1'
#
loop_
_entity.id
_entity.type
_entity.pdbx_description
1 polymer ?
#
loop_
_entity_poly.entity_id
_entity_poly.type
_entity_poly.pdbx_seq_one_letter_code
_entity_poly.pdbx_strand_id
1 'polypeptide(L)'
;MTAVGPKMPRMALLDDIGCPDDVRKLTTKQAEDLAEEIRAFLIDKVSRTGGHLGPNLGVVELTIALHRVFDSPHDPIIFDTGHQSYVHKILTGRANGFEKLRQRGGLSGYPSRAESVHDWVENSHASASLSWAEGMAKGFLSQGEDRTVVAVIGDGALTGGMAWEALNSIADQQGLRLVIVVNDNGRSYTPTVGGLANQLAIIRTDPHYEEALDRMKRHVTDKPLGKQVFGLMHAAKAGVKDALIGNGIFSDLGIKYLGPVDGHDVPSVERALELAKRYGLSLIHI
;
A
#
# COMPACT_ATOMS: atom_id res chain seq x y z
N MET A 1 -35.73 27.65 -6.83
CA MET A 1 -35.01 27.73 -5.54
C MET A 1 -34.00 26.63 -5.55
N THR A 2 -32.76 26.92 -5.93
CA THR A 2 -31.66 26.00 -5.88
C THR A 2 -31.18 25.87 -4.44
N ALA A 3 -31.39 24.70 -3.85
CA ALA A 3 -30.88 24.41 -2.53
C ALA A 3 -29.32 24.43 -2.62
N VAL A 4 -28.72 25.46 -2.05
CA VAL A 4 -27.27 25.52 -1.81
C VAL A 4 -27.03 24.47 -0.73
N GLY A 5 -26.46 23.34 -1.13
CA GLY A 5 -25.98 22.32 -0.20
C GLY A 5 -24.97 22.93 0.80
N PRO A 6 -24.78 22.34 1.97
CA PRO A 6 -23.86 22.84 2.96
C PRO A 6 -22.47 22.99 2.33
N LYS A 7 -21.90 24.21 2.45
CA LYS A 7 -20.58 24.54 1.96
C LYS A 7 -19.58 23.65 2.72
N MET A 8 -18.82 22.81 2.00
CA MET A 8 -17.82 21.97 2.63
C MET A 8 -16.86 22.81 3.48
N PRO A 9 -16.42 22.31 4.64
CA PRO A 9 -15.36 22.98 5.40
C PRO A 9 -14.12 23.11 4.53
N ARG A 10 -13.34 24.18 4.71
CA ARG A 10 -12.09 24.39 4.01
C ARG A 10 -11.17 23.19 4.27
N MET A 11 -10.75 22.49 3.24
CA MET A 11 -9.80 21.38 3.30
C MET A 11 -8.38 21.99 3.28
N ALA A 12 -7.94 22.46 4.46
CA ALA A 12 -6.76 23.32 4.54
C ALA A 12 -5.47 22.60 4.13
N LEU A 13 -5.35 21.31 4.43
CA LEU A 13 -4.18 20.51 4.08
C LEU A 13 -4.25 20.03 2.64
N LEU A 14 -5.40 19.52 2.21
CA LEU A 14 -5.59 18.98 0.85
C LEU A 14 -5.37 20.03 -0.22
N ASP A 15 -5.80 21.28 0.02
CA ASP A 15 -5.63 22.40 -0.90
C ASP A 15 -4.13 22.75 -1.13
N ASP A 16 -3.27 22.42 -0.18
CA ASP A 16 -1.82 22.66 -0.22
C ASP A 16 -1.02 21.49 -0.84
N ILE A 17 -1.67 20.36 -1.17
CA ILE A 17 -1.02 19.20 -1.78
C ILE A 17 -1.04 19.31 -3.30
N GLY A 18 0.10 19.67 -3.88
CA GLY A 18 0.31 19.73 -5.32
C GLY A 18 1.16 18.59 -5.88
N CYS A 19 1.94 17.91 -5.04
CA CYS A 19 2.81 16.81 -5.44
C CYS A 19 3.19 15.93 -4.24
N PRO A 20 3.80 14.74 -4.46
CA PRO A 20 4.24 13.86 -3.38
C PRO A 20 5.22 14.50 -2.38
N ASP A 21 6.02 15.46 -2.82
CA ASP A 21 6.96 16.16 -1.92
C ASP A 21 6.25 16.93 -0.81
N ASP A 22 5.05 17.43 -1.07
CA ASP A 22 4.27 18.13 -0.06
C ASP A 22 3.76 17.14 1.00
N VAL A 23 3.41 15.93 0.59
CA VAL A 23 2.98 14.85 1.51
C VAL A 23 4.15 14.42 2.42
N ARG A 24 5.38 14.35 1.87
CA ARG A 24 6.59 13.98 2.64
C ARG A 24 6.95 14.98 3.73
N LYS A 25 6.58 16.26 3.57
CA LYS A 25 6.86 17.32 4.55
C LYS A 25 5.90 17.33 5.75
N LEU A 26 4.78 16.63 5.66
CA LEU A 26 3.77 16.60 6.71
C LEU A 26 4.29 15.88 7.96
N THR A 27 3.90 16.39 9.12
CA THR A 27 4.01 15.63 10.37
C THR A 27 3.04 14.46 10.37
N THR A 28 3.25 13.48 11.25
CA THR A 28 2.30 12.35 11.39
C THR A 28 0.88 12.83 11.63
N LYS A 29 0.70 13.80 12.54
CA LYS A 29 -0.63 14.36 12.83
C LYS A 29 -1.27 15.02 11.61
N GLN A 30 -0.50 15.76 10.82
CA GLN A 30 -1.00 16.34 9.57
C GLN A 30 -1.34 15.28 8.52
N ALA A 31 -0.61 14.16 8.48
CA ALA A 31 -0.93 13.05 7.58
C ALA A 31 -2.26 12.37 7.96
N GLU A 32 -2.52 12.21 9.27
CA GLU A 32 -3.80 11.72 9.78
C GLU A 32 -4.95 12.70 9.46
N ASP A 33 -4.75 13.99 9.67
CA ASP A 33 -5.74 15.03 9.37
C ASP A 33 -6.00 15.09 7.85
N LEU A 34 -4.96 14.96 7.01
CA LEU A 34 -5.09 14.86 5.55
C LEU A 34 -5.90 13.63 5.14
N ALA A 35 -5.74 12.50 5.82
CA ALA A 35 -6.53 11.30 5.54
C ALA A 35 -8.04 11.56 5.71
N GLU A 36 -8.44 12.27 6.76
CA GLU A 36 -9.84 12.66 6.98
C GLU A 36 -10.35 13.63 5.90
N GLU A 37 -9.53 14.62 5.50
CA GLU A 37 -9.88 15.54 4.41
C GLU A 37 -10.05 14.80 3.08
N ILE A 38 -9.15 13.86 2.75
CA ILE A 38 -9.25 13.03 1.54
C ILE A 38 -10.51 12.16 1.55
N ARG A 39 -10.89 11.57 2.70
CA ARG A 39 -12.14 10.81 2.82
C ARG A 39 -13.36 11.67 2.52
N ALA A 40 -13.43 12.84 3.14
CA ALA A 40 -14.54 13.77 2.92
C ALA A 40 -14.60 14.21 1.45
N PHE A 41 -13.45 14.49 0.84
CA PHE A 41 -13.32 14.84 -0.58
C PHE A 41 -13.80 13.70 -1.50
N LEU A 42 -13.36 12.47 -1.27
CA LEU A 42 -13.76 11.31 -2.06
C LEU A 42 -15.26 11.05 -1.96
N ILE A 43 -15.84 11.15 -0.78
CA ILE A 43 -17.29 10.99 -0.57
C ILE A 43 -18.04 12.04 -1.37
N ASP A 44 -17.64 13.32 -1.29
CA ASP A 44 -18.29 14.39 -2.04
C ASP A 44 -18.17 14.20 -3.56
N LYS A 45 -16.97 13.97 -4.08
CA LYS A 45 -16.73 13.90 -5.52
C LYS A 45 -17.28 12.63 -6.16
N VAL A 46 -16.97 11.47 -5.58
CA VAL A 46 -17.33 10.17 -6.16
C VAL A 46 -18.84 9.91 -6.05
N SER A 47 -19.52 10.44 -5.04
CA SER A 47 -20.99 10.35 -4.95
C SER A 47 -21.69 11.06 -6.13
N ARG A 48 -21.07 12.07 -6.72
CA ARG A 48 -21.63 12.84 -7.85
C ARG A 48 -21.19 12.28 -9.20
N THR A 49 -19.94 11.84 -9.33
CA THR A 49 -19.37 11.40 -10.60
C THR A 49 -19.50 9.89 -10.84
N GLY A 50 -19.75 9.13 -9.79
CA GLY A 50 -19.65 7.68 -9.78
C GLY A 50 -18.21 7.20 -9.71
N GLY A 51 -18.02 5.95 -9.32
CA GLY A 51 -16.68 5.35 -9.22
C GLY A 51 -16.55 4.34 -8.09
N HIS A 52 -15.32 3.96 -7.77
CA HIS A 52 -14.97 2.95 -6.78
C HIS A 52 -14.75 3.61 -5.40
N LEU A 53 -15.84 4.05 -4.73
CA LEU A 53 -15.71 4.78 -3.46
C LEU A 53 -15.13 3.89 -2.34
N GLY A 54 -15.78 2.78 -2.02
CA GLY A 54 -15.38 1.90 -0.91
C GLY A 54 -13.92 1.44 -0.98
N PRO A 55 -13.46 0.88 -2.13
CA PRO A 55 -12.07 0.48 -2.29
C PRO A 55 -11.04 1.61 -2.08
N ASN A 56 -11.39 2.86 -2.45
CA ASN A 56 -10.49 4.00 -2.25
C ASN A 56 -10.49 4.54 -0.82
N LEU A 57 -11.62 4.44 -0.10
CA LEU A 57 -11.67 4.82 1.32
C LEU A 57 -10.81 3.89 2.19
N GLY A 58 -10.66 2.62 1.80
CA GLY A 58 -9.85 1.63 2.51
C GLY A 58 -8.34 1.77 2.31
N VAL A 59 -7.88 2.60 1.37
CA VAL A 59 -6.43 2.73 1.05
C VAL A 59 -5.92 4.16 1.24
N VAL A 60 -6.62 4.99 1.99
CA VAL A 60 -6.23 6.41 2.17
C VAL A 60 -4.90 6.50 2.90
N GLU A 61 -4.81 5.96 4.10
CA GLU A 61 -3.60 5.98 4.93
C GLU A 61 -2.45 5.20 4.26
N LEU A 62 -2.75 4.05 3.68
CA LEU A 62 -1.78 3.28 2.91
C LEU A 62 -1.16 4.13 1.79
N THR A 63 -1.98 4.84 1.00
CA THR A 63 -1.47 5.63 -0.12
C THR A 63 -0.69 6.85 0.35
N ILE A 64 -1.10 7.50 1.44
CA ILE A 64 -0.33 8.57 2.09
C ILE A 64 1.05 8.04 2.51
N ALA A 65 1.09 6.91 3.23
CA ALA A 65 2.33 6.30 3.68
C ALA A 65 3.24 5.90 2.50
N LEU A 66 2.68 5.35 1.42
CA LEU A 66 3.43 5.04 0.20
C LEU A 66 4.14 6.27 -0.36
N HIS A 67 3.46 7.42 -0.49
CA HIS A 67 4.04 8.65 -1.00
C HIS A 67 4.99 9.35 -0.02
N ARG A 68 4.96 8.99 1.26
CA ARG A 68 5.92 9.48 2.26
C ARG A 68 7.21 8.67 2.29
N VAL A 69 7.14 7.38 1.98
CA VAL A 69 8.29 6.46 2.04
C VAL A 69 8.99 6.29 0.68
N PHE A 70 8.23 6.25 -0.40
CA PHE A 70 8.77 6.04 -1.75
C PHE A 70 8.79 7.33 -2.56
N ASP A 71 9.82 7.48 -3.37
CA ASP A 71 10.05 8.68 -4.20
C ASP A 71 9.39 8.53 -5.57
N SER A 72 8.05 8.64 -5.63
CA SER A 72 7.31 8.64 -6.90
C SER A 72 7.54 9.97 -7.66
N PRO A 73 7.82 9.95 -8.98
CA PRO A 73 7.75 8.82 -9.91
C PRO A 73 9.06 8.01 -10.03
N HIS A 74 10.14 8.37 -9.31
CA HIS A 74 11.39 7.62 -9.37
C HIS A 74 11.20 6.16 -8.92
N ASP A 75 10.53 5.95 -7.78
CA ASP A 75 10.07 4.64 -7.32
C ASP A 75 8.65 4.39 -7.87
N PRO A 76 8.44 3.50 -8.87
CA PRO A 76 7.12 3.23 -9.41
C PRO A 76 6.16 2.62 -8.38
N ILE A 77 4.94 3.16 -8.29
CA ILE A 77 3.85 2.59 -7.50
C ILE A 77 2.77 2.08 -8.46
N ILE A 78 2.51 0.78 -8.43
CA ILE A 78 1.59 0.10 -9.33
C ILE A 78 0.40 -0.42 -8.52
N PHE A 79 -0.81 -0.05 -8.93
CA PHE A 79 -2.05 -0.53 -8.31
C PHE A 79 -2.67 -1.64 -9.16
N ASP A 80 -2.87 -2.82 -8.57
CA ASP A 80 -3.56 -3.91 -9.26
C ASP A 80 -4.98 -3.52 -9.63
N THR A 81 -5.44 -3.89 -10.80
CA THR A 81 -6.70 -3.45 -11.38
C THR A 81 -6.76 -1.92 -11.60
N GLY A 82 -6.05 -1.12 -10.81
CA GLY A 82 -6.00 0.34 -10.89
C GLY A 82 -7.19 1.09 -10.29
N HIS A 83 -8.19 0.38 -9.76
CA HIS A 83 -9.42 0.98 -9.22
C HIS A 83 -9.24 1.65 -7.85
N GLN A 84 -8.14 1.36 -7.14
CA GLN A 84 -7.77 1.94 -5.83
C GLN A 84 -6.75 3.07 -5.97
N SER A 85 -6.70 3.76 -7.11
CA SER A 85 -5.70 4.80 -7.42
C SER A 85 -6.19 6.23 -7.23
N TYR A 86 -7.41 6.46 -6.69
CA TYR A 86 -7.94 7.83 -6.56
C TYR A 86 -7.13 8.66 -5.59
N VAL A 87 -6.74 8.10 -4.45
CA VAL A 87 -5.88 8.79 -3.49
C VAL A 87 -4.51 9.12 -4.10
N HIS A 88 -3.94 8.19 -4.86
CA HIS A 88 -2.71 8.42 -5.62
C HIS A 88 -2.85 9.60 -6.61
N LYS A 89 -3.99 9.68 -7.33
CA LYS A 89 -4.26 10.84 -8.21
C LYS A 89 -4.34 12.15 -7.43
N ILE A 90 -5.00 12.14 -6.28
CA ILE A 90 -5.11 13.32 -5.40
C ILE A 90 -3.71 13.79 -4.97
N LEU A 91 -2.89 12.89 -4.41
CA LEU A 91 -1.57 13.20 -3.86
C LEU A 91 -0.52 13.54 -4.94
N THR A 92 -0.82 13.26 -6.20
CA THR A 92 0.00 13.62 -7.37
C THR A 92 -0.55 14.84 -8.13
N GLY A 93 -1.30 15.72 -7.44
CA GLY A 93 -1.70 17.04 -7.93
C GLY A 93 -2.94 17.06 -8.81
N ARG A 94 -3.73 15.99 -8.85
CA ARG A 94 -4.90 15.88 -9.75
C ARG A 94 -6.25 16.05 -9.04
N ALA A 95 -6.27 16.53 -7.79
CA ALA A 95 -7.52 16.71 -7.02
C ALA A 95 -8.57 17.54 -7.77
N ASN A 96 -8.17 18.64 -8.42
CA ASN A 96 -9.08 19.50 -9.19
C ASN A 96 -9.78 18.80 -10.35
N GLY A 97 -9.20 17.72 -10.88
CA GLY A 97 -9.78 16.95 -11.99
C GLY A 97 -10.95 16.05 -11.57
N PHE A 98 -11.18 15.87 -10.27
CA PHE A 98 -12.24 14.99 -9.75
C PHE A 98 -13.66 15.49 -10.02
N GLU A 99 -13.84 16.78 -10.37
CA GLU A 99 -15.13 17.31 -10.84
C GLU A 99 -15.67 16.57 -12.07
N LYS A 100 -14.76 16.01 -12.88
CA LYS A 100 -15.07 15.25 -14.10
C LYS A 100 -14.48 13.83 -14.07
N LEU A 101 -14.29 13.25 -12.89
CA LEU A 101 -13.78 11.89 -12.78
C LEU A 101 -14.67 10.92 -13.58
N ARG A 102 -14.04 10.07 -14.42
CA ARG A 102 -14.72 9.09 -15.30
C ARG A 102 -15.67 9.69 -16.36
N GLN A 103 -15.63 10.99 -16.57
CA GLN A 103 -16.41 11.66 -17.59
C GLN A 103 -15.54 11.97 -18.81
N ARG A 104 -16.17 12.21 -19.97
CA ARG A 104 -15.45 12.58 -21.20
C ARG A 104 -14.65 13.87 -21.00
N GLY A 105 -13.34 13.78 -21.27
CA GLY A 105 -12.41 14.91 -21.10
C GLY A 105 -12.05 15.21 -19.63
N GLY A 106 -12.39 14.31 -18.70
CA GLY A 106 -11.99 14.34 -17.31
C GLY A 106 -10.98 13.25 -16.98
N LEU A 107 -10.70 13.06 -15.70
CA LEU A 107 -9.80 12.02 -15.21
C LEU A 107 -10.34 10.61 -15.46
N SER A 108 -9.45 9.69 -15.86
CA SER A 108 -9.72 8.27 -15.91
C SER A 108 -10.02 7.73 -14.50
N GLY A 109 -10.87 6.71 -14.41
CA GLY A 109 -11.09 5.94 -13.17
C GLY A 109 -9.95 4.96 -12.84
N TYR A 110 -8.88 4.95 -13.65
CA TYR A 110 -7.69 4.10 -13.52
C TYR A 110 -6.44 4.95 -13.75
N PRO A 111 -5.24 4.48 -13.39
CA PRO A 111 -3.99 5.15 -13.76
C PRO A 111 -3.92 5.42 -15.26
N SER A 112 -3.40 6.56 -15.66
CA SER A 112 -3.24 6.95 -17.06
C SER A 112 -1.96 7.75 -17.27
N ARG A 113 -1.08 7.24 -18.10
CA ARG A 113 0.20 7.88 -18.45
C ARG A 113 0.04 9.22 -19.14
N ALA A 114 -1.10 9.40 -19.80
CA ALA A 114 -1.45 10.69 -20.40
C ALA A 114 -1.81 11.76 -19.36
N GLU A 115 -2.18 11.36 -18.15
CA GLU A 115 -2.54 12.26 -17.06
C GLU A 115 -1.35 12.63 -16.18
N SER A 116 -0.41 11.71 -15.96
CA SER A 116 0.67 11.92 -15.01
C SER A 116 1.87 10.99 -15.25
N VAL A 117 3.07 11.53 -15.01
CA VAL A 117 4.32 10.75 -15.00
C VAL A 117 4.40 9.76 -13.82
N HIS A 118 3.54 9.92 -12.82
CA HIS A 118 3.43 9.00 -11.68
C HIS A 118 2.68 7.71 -12.03
N ASP A 119 1.93 7.69 -13.13
CA ASP A 119 1.13 6.54 -13.58
C ASP A 119 1.97 5.69 -14.56
N TRP A 120 2.71 4.72 -14.03
CA TRP A 120 3.63 3.89 -14.84
C TRP A 120 2.93 2.84 -15.70
N VAL A 121 1.81 2.30 -15.22
CA VAL A 121 1.08 1.21 -15.87
C VAL A 121 -0.38 1.58 -16.06
N GLU A 122 -0.85 1.47 -17.30
CA GLU A 122 -2.26 1.58 -17.67
C GLU A 122 -2.85 0.19 -17.74
N ASN A 123 -3.58 -0.21 -16.70
CA ASN A 123 -4.16 -1.54 -16.62
C ASN A 123 -5.46 -1.50 -15.80
N SER A 124 -6.46 -2.28 -16.23
CA SER A 124 -7.71 -2.49 -15.51
C SER A 124 -8.01 -3.98 -15.26
N HIS A 125 -7.03 -4.86 -15.51
CA HIS A 125 -7.14 -6.30 -15.26
C HIS A 125 -6.61 -6.65 -13.89
N ALA A 126 -7.33 -7.48 -13.15
CA ALA A 126 -6.88 -8.02 -11.87
C ALA A 126 -5.69 -8.98 -12.06
N SER A 127 -4.89 -9.11 -11.03
CA SER A 127 -3.75 -10.04 -10.91
C SER A 127 -2.55 -9.74 -11.81
N ALA A 128 -2.51 -8.59 -12.49
CA ALA A 128 -1.46 -8.25 -13.44
C ALA A 128 -0.33 -7.40 -12.83
N SER A 129 -0.54 -6.76 -11.69
CA SER A 129 0.41 -5.80 -11.11
C SER A 129 1.77 -6.41 -10.80
N LEU A 130 1.79 -7.65 -10.31
CA LEU A 130 3.04 -8.33 -9.92
C LEU A 130 3.92 -8.62 -11.13
N SER A 131 3.34 -9.02 -12.27
CA SER A 131 4.09 -9.25 -13.51
C SER A 131 4.69 -7.96 -14.06
N TRP A 132 3.94 -6.84 -14.00
CA TRP A 132 4.48 -5.53 -14.37
C TRP A 132 5.60 -5.10 -13.43
N ALA A 133 5.39 -5.24 -12.12
CA ALA A 133 6.36 -4.84 -11.11
C ALA A 133 7.66 -5.65 -11.20
N GLU A 134 7.56 -6.95 -11.42
CA GLU A 134 8.70 -7.84 -11.65
C GLU A 134 9.51 -7.40 -12.87
N GLY A 135 8.82 -7.20 -14.00
CA GLY A 135 9.47 -6.77 -15.24
C GLY A 135 10.22 -5.45 -15.07
N MET A 136 9.61 -4.47 -14.40
CA MET A 136 10.26 -3.19 -14.09
C MET A 136 11.45 -3.36 -13.14
N ALA A 137 11.29 -4.11 -12.04
CA ALA A 137 12.36 -4.33 -11.08
C ALA A 137 13.57 -5.03 -11.72
N LYS A 138 13.34 -6.04 -12.58
CA LYS A 138 14.39 -6.68 -13.38
C LYS A 138 15.05 -5.69 -14.35
N GLY A 139 14.27 -4.85 -15.01
CA GLY A 139 14.77 -3.82 -15.92
C GLY A 139 15.70 -2.84 -15.19
N PHE A 140 15.30 -2.31 -14.04
CA PHE A 140 16.11 -1.40 -13.24
C PHE A 140 17.38 -2.09 -12.70
N LEU A 141 17.25 -3.32 -12.19
CA LEU A 141 18.39 -4.11 -11.72
C LEU A 141 19.42 -4.30 -12.84
N SER A 142 18.99 -4.64 -14.05
CA SER A 142 19.86 -4.86 -15.20
C SER A 142 20.59 -3.59 -15.65
N GLN A 143 20.02 -2.43 -15.39
CA GLN A 143 20.58 -1.11 -15.69
C GLN A 143 21.41 -0.54 -14.54
N GLY A 144 21.47 -1.22 -13.40
CA GLY A 144 22.15 -0.74 -12.20
C GLY A 144 21.45 0.45 -11.54
N GLU A 145 20.15 0.64 -11.78
CA GLU A 145 19.38 1.72 -11.18
C GLU A 145 18.91 1.36 -9.77
N ASP A 146 19.08 2.30 -8.84
CA ASP A 146 18.68 2.15 -7.44
C ASP A 146 17.23 2.63 -7.26
N ARG A 147 16.28 1.86 -7.80
CA ARG A 147 14.84 2.14 -7.74
C ARG A 147 14.09 0.99 -7.08
N THR A 148 13.12 1.31 -6.26
CA THR A 148 12.23 0.32 -5.65
C THR A 148 10.88 0.35 -6.35
N VAL A 149 10.43 -0.78 -6.87
CA VAL A 149 9.09 -0.92 -7.42
C VAL A 149 8.12 -1.34 -6.33
N VAL A 150 6.96 -0.72 -6.25
CA VAL A 150 5.91 -1.08 -5.30
C VAL A 150 4.68 -1.56 -6.06
N ALA A 151 4.18 -2.76 -5.73
CA ALA A 151 2.94 -3.30 -6.27
C ALA A 151 1.91 -3.41 -5.15
N VAL A 152 0.78 -2.70 -5.29
CA VAL A 152 -0.37 -2.80 -4.38
C VAL A 152 -1.39 -3.73 -5.02
N ILE A 153 -1.70 -4.85 -4.36
CA ILE A 153 -2.64 -5.87 -4.85
C ILE A 153 -3.65 -6.21 -3.76
N GLY A 154 -4.92 -6.32 -4.13
CA GLY A 154 -5.96 -6.78 -3.21
C GLY A 154 -5.93 -8.31 -3.02
N ASP A 155 -6.42 -8.79 -1.87
CA ASP A 155 -6.54 -10.20 -1.54
C ASP A 155 -7.30 -10.99 -2.61
N GLY A 156 -8.37 -10.42 -3.16
CA GLY A 156 -9.13 -11.04 -4.25
C GLY A 156 -8.32 -11.19 -5.54
N ALA A 157 -7.55 -10.17 -5.93
CA ALA A 157 -6.70 -10.22 -7.11
C ALA A 157 -5.50 -11.16 -6.92
N LEU A 158 -5.01 -11.31 -5.70
CA LEU A 158 -3.93 -12.24 -5.38
C LEU A 158 -4.32 -13.71 -5.57
N THR A 159 -5.61 -14.05 -5.61
CA THR A 159 -6.07 -15.42 -5.92
C THR A 159 -5.96 -15.80 -7.39
N GLY A 160 -5.70 -14.85 -8.28
CA GLY A 160 -5.61 -15.11 -9.72
C GLY A 160 -4.32 -15.83 -10.12
N GLY A 161 -4.40 -16.74 -11.11
CA GLY A 161 -3.26 -17.55 -11.55
C GLY A 161 -2.07 -16.71 -12.04
N MET A 162 -2.32 -15.56 -12.66
CA MET A 162 -1.27 -14.66 -13.13
C MET A 162 -0.44 -14.08 -11.98
N ALA A 163 -1.07 -13.75 -10.84
CA ALA A 163 -0.36 -13.29 -9.65
C ALA A 163 0.54 -14.40 -9.07
N TRP A 164 0.08 -15.66 -9.08
CA TRP A 164 0.86 -16.81 -8.64
C TRP A 164 2.05 -17.11 -9.54
N GLU A 165 1.86 -17.02 -10.85
CA GLU A 165 2.97 -17.19 -11.80
C GLU A 165 4.03 -16.10 -11.61
N ALA A 166 3.59 -14.84 -11.40
CA ALA A 166 4.51 -13.76 -11.08
C ALA A 166 5.26 -14.01 -9.77
N LEU A 167 4.57 -14.44 -8.69
CA LEU A 167 5.22 -14.78 -7.42
C LEU A 167 6.25 -15.91 -7.57
N ASN A 168 5.93 -16.94 -8.36
CA ASN A 168 6.85 -18.01 -8.66
C ASN A 168 8.12 -17.51 -9.39
N SER A 169 7.95 -16.63 -10.38
CA SER A 169 9.06 -16.03 -11.10
C SER A 169 9.88 -15.04 -10.23
N ILE A 170 9.21 -14.26 -9.39
CA ILE A 170 9.84 -13.33 -8.42
C ILE A 170 10.70 -14.10 -7.41
N ALA A 171 10.21 -15.24 -6.92
CA ALA A 171 10.88 -16.06 -5.91
C ALA A 171 12.25 -16.60 -6.38
N ASP A 172 12.39 -16.84 -7.68
CA ASP A 172 13.65 -17.34 -8.28
C ASP A 172 14.69 -16.22 -8.49
N GLN A 173 14.36 -14.96 -8.22
CA GLN A 173 15.22 -13.82 -8.50
C GLN A 173 15.92 -13.30 -7.24
N GLN A 174 17.22 -13.03 -7.37
CA GLN A 174 18.00 -12.39 -6.31
C GLN A 174 18.22 -10.90 -6.62
N GLY A 175 18.25 -10.09 -5.57
CA GLY A 175 18.59 -8.67 -5.68
C GLY A 175 17.48 -7.77 -6.20
N LEU A 176 16.25 -8.27 -6.39
CA LEU A 176 15.13 -7.43 -6.78
C LEU A 176 14.77 -6.42 -5.66
N ARG A 177 14.56 -5.17 -6.05
CA ARG A 177 14.01 -4.13 -5.19
C ARG A 177 12.51 -4.00 -5.49
N LEU A 178 11.75 -4.92 -4.91
CA LEU A 178 10.30 -5.04 -5.12
C LEU A 178 9.58 -5.19 -3.78
N VAL A 179 8.66 -4.28 -3.51
CA VAL A 179 7.77 -4.34 -2.34
C VAL A 179 6.36 -4.67 -2.82
N ILE A 180 5.84 -5.79 -2.37
CA ILE A 180 4.47 -6.21 -2.63
C ILE A 180 3.63 -5.83 -1.42
N VAL A 181 2.56 -5.08 -1.61
CA VAL A 181 1.60 -4.71 -0.57
C VAL A 181 0.29 -5.43 -0.84
N VAL A 182 -0.05 -6.39 0.01
CA VAL A 182 -1.33 -7.09 -0.05
C VAL A 182 -2.33 -6.35 0.84
N ASN A 183 -3.31 -5.71 0.20
CA ASN A 183 -4.42 -5.04 0.87
C ASN A 183 -5.55 -6.06 1.08
N ASP A 184 -5.62 -6.62 2.31
CA ASP A 184 -6.57 -7.67 2.70
C ASP A 184 -7.73 -7.08 3.51
N ASN A 185 -8.83 -6.79 2.84
CA ASN A 185 -10.07 -6.42 3.51
C ASN A 185 -11.06 -7.60 3.64
N GLY A 186 -10.63 -8.81 3.27
CA GLY A 186 -11.43 -10.05 3.31
C GLY A 186 -12.61 -10.07 2.34
N ARG A 187 -12.70 -9.11 1.43
CA ARG A 187 -13.80 -8.96 0.48
C ARG A 187 -13.35 -8.39 -0.86
N SER A 188 -13.88 -9.03 -1.93
CA SER A 188 -14.04 -8.37 -3.22
C SER A 188 -15.53 -8.06 -3.43
N TYR A 189 -16.15 -8.50 -4.54
CA TYR A 189 -17.63 -8.46 -4.68
C TYR A 189 -18.31 -9.48 -3.76
N THR A 190 -17.62 -10.56 -3.41
CA THR A 190 -18.00 -11.61 -2.46
C THR A 190 -16.84 -11.86 -1.50
N PRO A 191 -17.06 -12.56 -0.37
CA PRO A 191 -15.96 -13.02 0.45
C PRO A 191 -14.93 -13.78 -0.39
N THR A 192 -13.64 -13.50 -0.20
CA THR A 192 -12.55 -14.18 -0.87
C THR A 192 -12.54 -15.65 -0.43
N VAL A 193 -12.49 -16.58 -1.39
CA VAL A 193 -12.55 -18.03 -1.14
C VAL A 193 -11.30 -18.72 -1.65
N GLY A 194 -10.97 -19.87 -1.04
CA GLY A 194 -9.85 -20.71 -1.45
C GLY A 194 -8.79 -20.89 -0.39
N GLY A 195 -7.80 -21.74 -0.68
CA GLY A 195 -6.75 -22.08 0.30
C GLY A 195 -5.92 -20.86 0.73
N LEU A 196 -5.61 -19.95 -0.19
CA LEU A 196 -4.89 -18.72 0.12
C LEU A 196 -5.71 -17.80 1.02
N ALA A 197 -6.98 -17.57 0.69
CA ALA A 197 -7.88 -16.77 1.53
C ALA A 197 -7.97 -17.31 2.96
N ASN A 198 -8.03 -18.63 3.09
CA ASN A 198 -8.00 -19.29 4.39
C ASN A 198 -6.68 -19.05 5.13
N GLN A 199 -5.53 -19.11 4.45
CA GLN A 199 -4.22 -18.83 5.05
C GLN A 199 -4.10 -17.37 5.51
N LEU A 200 -4.50 -16.41 4.69
CA LEU A 200 -4.52 -14.98 5.06
C LEU A 200 -5.48 -14.74 6.24
N ALA A 201 -6.65 -15.37 6.23
CA ALA A 201 -7.60 -15.29 7.33
C ALA A 201 -7.03 -15.88 8.65
N ILE A 202 -6.32 -17.02 8.61
CA ILE A 202 -5.65 -17.61 9.78
C ILE A 202 -4.61 -16.62 10.31
N ILE A 203 -3.77 -16.05 9.47
CA ILE A 203 -2.75 -15.08 9.89
C ILE A 203 -3.39 -13.85 10.55
N ARG A 204 -4.50 -13.36 10.00
CA ARG A 204 -5.22 -12.18 10.51
C ARG A 204 -5.90 -12.45 11.86
N THR A 205 -6.37 -13.68 12.10
CA THR A 205 -7.15 -14.03 13.31
C THR A 205 -6.33 -14.73 14.39
N ASP A 206 -5.01 -14.83 14.25
CA ASP A 206 -4.15 -15.48 15.25
C ASP A 206 -4.06 -14.61 16.52
N PRO A 207 -4.56 -15.07 17.69
CA PRO A 207 -4.52 -14.31 18.94
C PRO A 207 -3.10 -13.97 19.42
N HIS A 208 -2.11 -14.81 19.11
CA HIS A 208 -0.70 -14.56 19.45
C HIS A 208 -0.13 -13.37 18.65
N TYR A 209 -0.72 -13.06 17.53
CA TYR A 209 -0.34 -11.92 16.71
C TYR A 209 -0.76 -10.57 17.35
N GLU A 210 -2.00 -10.47 17.84
CA GLU A 210 -2.47 -9.27 18.56
C GLU A 210 -1.63 -9.01 19.81
N GLU A 211 -1.29 -10.05 20.58
CA GLU A 211 -0.39 -9.93 21.72
C GLU A 211 1.03 -9.51 21.34
N ALA A 212 1.55 -9.96 20.19
CA ALA A 212 2.87 -9.57 19.69
C ALA A 212 2.88 -8.11 19.23
N LEU A 213 1.82 -7.64 18.57
CA LEU A 213 1.63 -6.23 18.20
C LEU A 213 1.54 -5.33 19.43
N ASP A 214 0.75 -5.73 20.42
CA ASP A 214 0.59 -4.97 21.65
C ASP A 214 1.88 -4.94 22.50
N ARG A 215 2.66 -6.01 22.50
CA ARG A 215 4.00 -6.02 23.11
C ARG A 215 4.96 -5.10 22.36
N MET A 216 4.90 -5.07 21.03
CA MET A 216 5.74 -4.21 20.21
C MET A 216 5.37 -2.73 20.38
N LYS A 217 4.07 -2.40 20.44
CA LYS A 217 3.57 -1.04 20.76
C LYS A 217 4.05 -0.58 22.14
N ARG A 218 3.97 -1.43 23.16
CA ARG A 218 4.38 -1.12 24.54
C ARG A 218 5.89 -0.97 24.73
N HIS A 219 6.73 -1.67 23.96
CA HIS A 219 8.20 -1.59 24.08
C HIS A 219 8.84 -0.43 23.31
N VAL A 220 8.11 0.21 22.40
CA VAL A 220 8.61 1.36 21.62
C VAL A 220 8.35 2.68 22.35
N THR A 221 7.38 2.74 23.27
CA THR A 221 7.01 3.95 24.00
C THR A 221 7.83 4.23 25.25
N ASP A 222 8.56 3.24 25.82
CA ASP A 222 9.30 3.43 27.06
C ASP A 222 10.77 2.99 26.94
N LYS A 223 11.65 3.99 26.86
CA LYS A 223 13.08 4.07 27.25
C LYS A 223 14.13 4.21 26.13
N PRO A 224 15.01 5.23 26.29
CA PRO A 224 16.22 5.34 25.49
C PRO A 224 17.33 4.50 26.13
N LEU A 225 17.45 3.24 25.83
CA LEU A 225 18.59 2.42 26.29
C LEU A 225 19.14 1.50 25.20
N GLY A 226 20.30 1.84 24.71
CA GLY A 226 21.47 1.00 24.56
C GLY A 226 21.52 0.04 23.38
N LYS A 227 22.34 0.41 22.38
CA LYS A 227 22.76 -0.40 21.23
C LYS A 227 23.35 -1.79 21.55
N GLN A 228 23.61 -2.14 22.83
CA GLN A 228 24.22 -3.40 23.22
C GLN A 228 23.23 -4.54 23.50
N VAL A 229 21.95 -4.25 23.75
CA VAL A 229 20.90 -5.25 23.93
C VAL A 229 20.37 -5.80 22.60
N PHE A 230 20.64 -5.11 21.50
CA PHE A 230 20.16 -5.47 20.18
C PHE A 230 20.78 -6.78 19.63
N GLY A 231 22.03 -7.07 19.97
CA GLY A 231 22.73 -8.29 19.52
C GLY A 231 22.23 -9.58 20.17
N LEU A 232 21.94 -9.56 21.47
CA LEU A 232 21.45 -10.75 22.20
C LEU A 232 19.96 -11.05 21.88
N MET A 233 19.17 -10.02 21.60
CA MET A 233 17.78 -10.21 21.18
C MET A 233 17.64 -10.81 19.77
N HIS A 234 18.63 -10.66 18.89
CA HIS A 234 18.61 -11.23 17.54
C HIS A 234 18.73 -12.76 17.55
N ALA A 235 19.57 -13.32 18.41
CA ALA A 235 19.74 -14.77 18.50
C ALA A 235 18.55 -15.46 19.19
N ALA A 236 17.95 -14.83 20.19
CA ALA A 236 16.75 -15.35 20.85
C ALA A 236 15.47 -15.18 20.01
N LYS A 237 15.40 -14.11 19.18
CA LYS A 237 14.29 -13.86 18.26
C LYS A 237 14.22 -14.84 17.10
N ALA A 238 15.34 -15.34 16.58
CA ALA A 238 15.32 -16.30 15.48
C ALA A 238 14.60 -17.59 15.87
N GLY A 239 14.92 -18.18 17.04
CA GLY A 239 14.32 -19.42 17.49
C GLY A 239 12.85 -19.33 17.93
N VAL A 240 12.39 -18.16 18.42
CA VAL A 240 10.99 -17.95 18.84
C VAL A 240 10.13 -17.52 17.63
N LYS A 241 10.72 -16.85 16.65
CA LYS A 241 10.06 -16.38 15.42
C LYS A 241 9.68 -17.53 14.50
N ASP A 242 10.55 -18.55 14.38
CA ASP A 242 10.28 -19.73 13.55
C ASP A 242 9.23 -20.67 14.19
N ALA A 243 9.02 -20.55 15.50
CA ALA A 243 8.04 -21.39 16.22
C ALA A 243 6.63 -20.76 16.35
N LEU A 244 6.52 -19.43 16.21
CA LEU A 244 5.27 -18.69 16.44
C LEU A 244 4.62 -18.14 15.15
N ILE A 245 5.37 -17.99 14.07
CA ILE A 245 4.84 -17.64 12.75
C ILE A 245 5.08 -18.89 11.91
N GLY A 246 4.06 -19.73 11.76
CA GLY A 246 4.14 -20.89 10.89
C GLY A 246 4.75 -20.45 9.55
N ASN A 247 5.72 -21.20 9.04
CA ASN A 247 6.39 -20.94 7.77
C ASN A 247 5.33 -20.65 6.71
N GLY A 248 5.04 -19.37 6.51
CA GLY A 248 4.03 -18.95 5.56
C GLY A 248 4.56 -19.13 4.15
N ILE A 249 3.69 -19.48 3.24
CA ILE A 249 3.98 -19.74 1.82
C ILE A 249 4.91 -18.69 1.19
N PHE A 250 4.83 -17.43 1.60
CA PHE A 250 5.68 -16.35 1.08
C PHE A 250 7.12 -16.44 1.61
N SER A 251 7.29 -16.86 2.87
CA SER A 251 8.63 -17.09 3.45
C SER A 251 9.31 -18.29 2.80
N ASP A 252 8.55 -19.34 2.47
CA ASP A 252 9.05 -20.52 1.77
C ASP A 252 9.48 -20.18 0.33
N LEU A 253 8.85 -19.17 -0.28
CA LEU A 253 9.25 -18.58 -1.55
C LEU A 253 10.43 -17.60 -1.43
N GLY A 254 11.06 -17.45 -0.27
CA GLY A 254 12.17 -16.52 -0.06
C GLY A 254 11.78 -15.03 -0.02
N ILE A 255 10.49 -14.74 -0.02
CA ILE A 255 9.96 -13.37 0.05
C ILE A 255 9.84 -12.97 1.53
N LYS A 256 10.43 -11.84 1.91
CA LYS A 256 10.35 -11.36 3.28
C LYS A 256 8.93 -10.92 3.62
N TYR A 257 8.26 -11.71 4.46
CA TYR A 257 6.91 -11.39 4.92
C TYR A 257 6.93 -10.41 6.11
N LEU A 258 6.09 -9.37 6.05
CA LEU A 258 5.87 -8.36 7.08
C LEU A 258 4.36 -8.21 7.29
N GLY A 259 3.88 -8.38 8.49
CA GLY A 259 2.47 -8.17 8.78
C GLY A 259 1.82 -9.28 9.60
N PRO A 260 0.48 -9.24 9.75
CA PRO A 260 -0.39 -8.17 9.25
C PRO A 260 -0.16 -6.83 9.96
N VAL A 261 -0.40 -5.72 9.26
CA VAL A 261 -0.24 -4.35 9.74
C VAL A 261 -1.60 -3.68 9.69
N ASP A 262 -1.94 -2.87 10.69
CA ASP A 262 -3.14 -2.04 10.64
C ASP A 262 -3.00 -0.97 9.54
N GLY A 263 -3.74 -1.13 8.45
CA GLY A 263 -3.69 -0.26 7.27
C GLY A 263 -4.22 1.16 7.52
N HIS A 264 -4.90 1.38 8.64
CA HIS A 264 -5.41 2.70 9.04
C HIS A 264 -4.49 3.44 10.03
N ASP A 265 -3.42 2.80 10.49
CA ASP A 265 -2.40 3.45 11.35
C ASP A 265 -1.20 3.88 10.50
N VAL A 266 -1.20 5.15 10.05
CA VAL A 266 -0.13 5.72 9.20
C VAL A 266 1.26 5.41 9.72
N PRO A 267 1.60 5.63 11.01
CA PRO A 267 2.93 5.32 11.53
C PRO A 267 3.33 3.84 11.42
N SER A 268 2.38 2.92 11.61
CA SER A 268 2.66 1.49 11.49
C SER A 268 2.89 1.07 10.06
N VAL A 269 2.10 1.60 9.13
CA VAL A 269 2.27 1.37 7.69
C VAL A 269 3.60 1.93 7.21
N GLU A 270 3.96 3.18 7.58
CA GLU A 270 5.25 3.78 7.23
C GLU A 270 6.42 2.92 7.71
N ARG A 271 6.42 2.48 8.99
CA ARG A 271 7.49 1.61 9.51
C ARG A 271 7.61 0.30 8.75
N ALA A 272 6.49 -0.32 8.38
CA ALA A 272 6.51 -1.55 7.60
C ALA A 272 7.06 -1.31 6.18
N LEU A 273 6.66 -0.23 5.52
CA LEU A 273 7.15 0.16 4.19
C LEU A 273 8.64 0.50 4.20
N GLU A 274 9.13 1.25 5.20
CA GLU A 274 10.56 1.55 5.36
C GLU A 274 11.39 0.27 5.58
N LEU A 275 10.86 -0.66 6.39
CA LEU A 275 11.51 -1.93 6.64
C LEU A 275 11.54 -2.79 5.37
N ALA A 276 10.44 -2.85 4.64
CA ALA A 276 10.34 -3.54 3.35
C ALA A 276 11.33 -2.98 2.32
N LYS A 277 11.40 -1.66 2.19
CA LYS A 277 12.35 -0.96 1.30
C LYS A 277 13.81 -1.35 1.59
N ARG A 278 14.16 -1.54 2.88
CA ARG A 278 15.51 -1.98 3.29
C ARG A 278 15.80 -3.44 2.96
N TYR A 279 14.80 -4.32 3.02
CA TYR A 279 14.96 -5.74 2.67
C TYR A 279 15.06 -5.98 1.16
N GLY A 280 14.53 -5.07 0.35
CA GLY A 280 14.43 -5.22 -1.10
C GLY A 280 13.22 -6.06 -1.48
N LEU A 281 13.37 -7.39 -1.62
CA LEU A 281 12.24 -8.27 -1.93
C LEU A 281 11.42 -8.59 -0.68
N SER A 282 10.20 -8.06 -0.63
CA SER A 282 9.34 -8.19 0.54
C SER A 282 7.85 -8.11 0.20
N LEU A 283 7.03 -8.69 1.08
CA LEU A 283 5.57 -8.63 1.03
C LEU A 283 5.05 -8.11 2.36
N ILE A 284 4.24 -7.06 2.30
CA ILE A 284 3.53 -6.50 3.45
C ILE A 284 2.07 -6.93 3.34
N HIS A 285 1.53 -7.47 4.41
CA HIS A 285 0.11 -7.80 4.56
C HIS A 285 -0.55 -6.71 5.41
N ILE A 286 -1.55 -6.03 4.85
CA ILE A 286 -2.27 -4.90 5.45
C ILE A 286 -3.74 -5.23 5.52
#